data_c2c8712ef62c6680713243df51bc83ed
#
_entry.id   c2c8712ef62c6680713243df51bc83ed
#
_cell.length_a   1.000
_cell.length_b   1.000
_cell.length_c   1.000
_cell.angle_alpha   90.00
_cell.angle_beta   90.00
_cell.angle_gamma   90.00
#
_symmetry.space_group_name_H-M   'P 1'
#
loop_
_entity.id
_entity.type
_entity.pdbx_description
1 polymer ?
#
loop_
_entity_poly.entity_id
_entity_poly.type
_entity_poly.pdbx_seq_one_letter_code
_entity_poly.pdbx_strand_id
1 'polypeptide(L)'
;QMCIRDRTRTGEASLADPDSGTLRKEKVSDTKNRVTRINSVANGFLISIHQNTLPGHPNVHGAQVFYGKLPDSDARAAAIQQTLNDTVNPGNEKVSKPIGSDIYIMAHAECPAVLIECGFLSNSSETALLLKPEYQTKLAAAIGCGYLQYQ
;
A
#
# COMPACT_ATOMS: atom_id res chain seq x y z
N GLN A 1 -5.35 8.60 -22.26
CA GLN A 1 -6.24 7.82 -21.36
C GLN A 1 -6.32 8.55 -20.03
N MET A 2 -7.51 9.00 -19.60
CA MET A 2 -7.68 9.63 -18.29
C MET A 2 -7.53 8.58 -17.19
N CYS A 3 -6.55 8.74 -16.29
CA CYS A 3 -6.47 7.91 -15.08
C CYS A 3 -7.58 8.34 -14.11
N ILE A 4 -8.56 7.48 -13.90
CA ILE A 4 -9.57 7.68 -12.86
C ILE A 4 -9.00 7.08 -11.56
N ARG A 5 -8.79 7.94 -10.55
CA ARG A 5 -8.42 7.51 -9.21
C ARG A 5 -9.66 7.40 -8.34
N ASP A 6 -9.92 6.23 -7.81
CA ASP A 6 -10.93 6.00 -6.78
C ASP A 6 -10.29 5.53 -5.47
N ARG A 7 -10.98 5.72 -4.36
CA ARG A 7 -10.57 5.24 -3.04
C ARG A 7 -11.61 4.24 -2.55
N THR A 8 -11.16 3.20 -1.86
CA THR A 8 -12.09 2.27 -1.22
C THR A 8 -12.93 2.96 -0.13
N ARG A 9 -12.37 4.02 0.51
CA ARG A 9 -13.09 4.90 1.45
C ARG A 9 -12.70 6.36 1.20
N THR A 10 -13.65 7.27 1.40
CA THR A 10 -13.44 8.73 1.29
C THR A 10 -13.35 9.42 2.66
N GLY A 11 -13.52 8.68 3.75
CA GLY A 11 -13.46 9.16 5.13
C GLY A 11 -13.13 8.02 6.10
N GLU A 12 -13.37 8.25 7.39
CA GLU A 12 -13.09 7.27 8.45
C GLU A 12 -14.18 6.19 8.60
N ALA A 13 -15.34 6.38 7.97
CA ALA A 13 -16.44 5.44 8.04
C ALA A 13 -16.05 4.05 7.51
N SER A 14 -16.38 3.02 8.27
CA SER A 14 -16.26 1.62 7.87
C SER A 14 -17.18 1.32 6.69
N LEU A 15 -16.75 0.40 5.82
CA LEU A 15 -17.60 -0.20 4.77
C LEU A 15 -18.29 -1.48 5.25
N ALA A 16 -18.21 -1.81 6.53
CA ALA A 16 -18.85 -2.98 7.10
C ALA A 16 -20.38 -2.89 6.99
N ASP A 17 -21.03 -4.05 6.90
CA ASP A 17 -22.48 -4.12 6.94
C ASP A 17 -23.01 -3.62 8.31
N PRO A 18 -24.14 -2.89 8.33
CA PRO A 18 -24.66 -2.26 9.56
C PRO A 18 -24.86 -3.24 10.73
N ASP A 19 -25.19 -4.50 10.44
CA ASP A 19 -25.50 -5.54 11.43
C ASP A 19 -24.33 -6.49 11.72
N SER A 20 -23.11 -6.04 11.51
CA SER A 20 -21.89 -6.88 11.69
C SER A 20 -21.68 -7.38 13.13
N GLY A 21 -22.29 -6.73 14.12
CA GLY A 21 -22.34 -7.15 15.52
C GLY A 21 -21.07 -6.85 16.30
N THR A 22 -20.03 -7.69 16.23
CA THR A 22 -18.79 -7.49 16.98
C THR A 22 -17.73 -6.76 16.13
N LEU A 23 -16.80 -6.03 16.79
CA LEU A 23 -15.67 -5.34 16.12
C LEU A 23 -14.88 -6.26 15.18
N ARG A 24 -14.73 -7.54 15.54
CA ARG A 24 -14.03 -8.51 14.68
C ARG A 24 -14.83 -8.78 13.42
N LYS A 25 -16.12 -9.00 13.52
CA LYS A 25 -17.00 -9.23 12.37
C LYS A 25 -17.10 -7.99 11.49
N GLU A 26 -17.19 -6.81 12.11
CA GLU A 26 -17.15 -5.53 11.42
C GLU A 26 -15.89 -5.36 10.58
N LYS A 27 -14.69 -5.62 11.14
CA LYS A 27 -13.43 -5.58 10.39
C LYS A 27 -13.40 -6.57 9.23
N VAL A 28 -13.94 -7.77 9.42
CA VAL A 28 -14.02 -8.79 8.35
C VAL A 28 -14.97 -8.32 7.25
N SER A 29 -16.14 -7.79 7.59
CA SER A 29 -17.11 -7.26 6.65
C SER A 29 -16.51 -6.08 5.87
N ASP A 30 -15.94 -5.08 6.55
CA ASP A 30 -15.26 -3.94 5.91
C ASP A 30 -14.21 -4.40 4.89
N THR A 31 -13.38 -5.35 5.27
CA THR A 31 -12.33 -5.87 4.39
C THR A 31 -12.89 -6.58 3.16
N LYS A 32 -13.94 -7.38 3.31
CA LYS A 32 -14.64 -8.05 2.20
C LYS A 32 -15.29 -7.04 1.26
N ASN A 33 -15.97 -6.03 1.81
CA ASN A 33 -16.64 -5.00 1.02
C ASN A 33 -15.63 -4.14 0.24
N ARG A 34 -14.43 -3.91 0.80
CA ARG A 34 -13.33 -3.29 0.04
C ARG A 34 -12.88 -4.15 -1.12
N VAL A 35 -12.71 -5.46 -0.94
CA VAL A 35 -12.35 -6.38 -2.03
C VAL A 35 -13.42 -6.36 -3.12
N THR A 36 -14.70 -6.42 -2.77
CA THR A 36 -15.79 -6.31 -3.73
C THR A 36 -15.70 -5.02 -4.53
N ARG A 37 -15.47 -3.89 -3.87
CA ARG A 37 -15.30 -2.59 -4.53
C ARG A 37 -14.06 -2.55 -5.44
N ILE A 38 -12.93 -3.11 -5.01
CA ILE A 38 -11.70 -3.19 -5.82
C ILE A 38 -11.98 -3.99 -7.10
N ASN A 39 -12.61 -5.16 -6.96
CA ASN A 39 -12.84 -6.07 -8.06
C ASN A 39 -13.96 -5.60 -9.03
N SER A 40 -14.77 -4.60 -8.64
CA SER A 40 -15.72 -3.97 -9.53
C SER A 40 -15.11 -2.95 -10.51
N VAL A 41 -13.84 -2.58 -10.33
CA VAL A 41 -13.17 -1.60 -11.19
C VAL A 41 -12.52 -2.30 -12.37
N ALA A 42 -13.07 -2.09 -13.58
CA ALA A 42 -12.51 -2.64 -14.80
C ALA A 42 -11.11 -2.09 -15.07
N ASN A 43 -10.15 -2.97 -15.41
CA ASN A 43 -8.75 -2.62 -15.66
C ASN A 43 -8.10 -1.87 -14.49
N GLY A 44 -8.51 -2.18 -13.26
CA GLY A 44 -8.00 -1.56 -12.05
C GLY A 44 -6.54 -1.92 -11.77
N PHE A 45 -5.88 -1.07 -10.98
CA PHE A 45 -4.62 -1.35 -10.32
C PHE A 45 -4.74 -0.94 -8.85
N LEU A 46 -4.50 -1.88 -7.95
CA LEU A 46 -4.60 -1.62 -6.51
C LEU A 46 -3.26 -1.11 -5.96
N ILE A 47 -3.30 0.05 -5.32
CA ILE A 47 -2.22 0.56 -4.47
C ILE A 47 -2.73 0.60 -3.02
N SER A 48 -2.16 -0.22 -2.15
CA SER A 48 -2.45 -0.26 -0.72
C SER A 48 -1.33 0.41 0.06
N ILE A 49 -1.65 1.47 0.82
CA ILE A 49 -0.67 2.30 1.56
C ILE A 49 -0.72 1.93 3.04
N HIS A 50 0.43 1.58 3.59
CA HIS A 50 0.62 1.11 4.96
C HIS A 50 1.85 1.74 5.64
N GLN A 51 1.97 1.53 6.93
CA GLN A 51 3.20 1.71 7.69
C GLN A 51 3.54 0.39 8.40
N ASN A 52 4.80 0.01 8.30
CA ASN A 52 5.32 -1.20 8.90
C ASN A 52 5.65 -1.02 10.39
N THR A 53 5.82 -2.12 11.07
CA THR A 53 6.41 -2.13 12.43
C THR A 53 7.21 -3.41 12.61
N LEU A 54 8.38 -3.30 13.25
CA LEU A 54 9.22 -4.45 13.58
C LEU A 54 9.71 -4.30 15.03
N PRO A 55 8.91 -4.75 16.01
CA PRO A 55 9.26 -4.65 17.43
C PRO A 55 10.62 -5.30 17.73
N GLY A 56 11.43 -4.65 18.56
CA GLY A 56 12.78 -5.12 18.88
C GLY A 56 13.88 -4.73 17.88
N HIS A 57 13.52 -4.10 16.74
CA HIS A 57 14.46 -3.68 15.70
C HIS A 57 14.31 -2.18 15.36
N PRO A 58 14.61 -1.26 16.30
CA PRO A 58 14.35 0.17 16.14
C PRO A 58 15.22 0.84 15.05
N ASN A 59 16.26 0.17 14.58
CA ASN A 59 17.15 0.69 13.53
C ASN A 59 16.69 0.34 12.12
N VAL A 60 15.71 -0.55 11.97
CA VAL A 60 15.16 -0.91 10.64
C VAL A 60 14.28 0.24 10.14
N HIS A 61 14.50 0.67 8.90
CA HIS A 61 13.83 1.80 8.27
C HIS A 61 13.77 1.65 6.74
N GLY A 62 13.07 2.56 6.10
CA GLY A 62 12.95 2.68 4.65
C GLY A 62 11.67 2.10 4.08
N ALA A 63 11.16 2.73 3.02
CA ALA A 63 9.96 2.32 2.32
C ALA A 63 10.18 1.02 1.53
N GLN A 64 9.22 0.10 1.60
CA GLN A 64 9.27 -1.22 0.96
C GLN A 64 8.00 -1.51 0.20
N VAL A 65 8.13 -1.97 -1.06
CA VAL A 65 7.00 -2.38 -1.89
C VAL A 65 6.88 -3.89 -1.91
N PHE A 66 5.64 -4.36 -1.73
CA PHE A 66 5.25 -5.75 -1.90
C PHE A 66 4.26 -5.87 -3.05
N TYR A 67 4.26 -7.00 -3.76
CA TYR A 67 3.39 -7.21 -4.91
C TYR A 67 2.51 -8.44 -4.79
N GLY A 68 1.31 -8.34 -5.37
CA GLY A 68 0.34 -9.42 -5.45
C GLY A 68 0.70 -10.46 -6.51
N LYS A 69 -0.09 -11.53 -6.57
CA LYS A 69 0.16 -12.71 -7.40
C LYS A 69 -0.18 -12.54 -8.90
N LEU A 70 -0.94 -11.50 -9.26
CA LEU A 70 -1.39 -11.32 -10.63
C LEU A 70 -0.29 -10.72 -11.51
N PRO A 71 -0.30 -11.03 -12.83
CA PRO A 71 0.67 -10.49 -13.80
C PRO A 71 0.81 -8.97 -13.70
N ASP A 72 1.96 -8.43 -14.02
CA ASP A 72 2.34 -7.02 -13.97
C ASP A 72 2.46 -6.40 -12.57
N SER A 73 2.06 -7.13 -11.50
CA SER A 73 2.20 -6.62 -10.13
C SER A 73 3.66 -6.44 -9.73
N ASP A 74 4.52 -7.37 -10.11
CA ASP A 74 5.97 -7.39 -9.82
C ASP A 74 6.72 -6.28 -10.55
N ALA A 75 6.46 -6.11 -11.85
CA ALA A 75 7.09 -5.07 -12.66
C ALA A 75 6.68 -3.66 -12.21
N ARG A 76 5.39 -3.46 -11.88
CA ARG A 76 4.88 -2.20 -11.30
C ARG A 76 5.47 -1.93 -9.91
N ALA A 77 5.60 -2.97 -9.08
CA ALA A 77 6.24 -2.85 -7.78
C ALA A 77 7.72 -2.48 -7.89
N ALA A 78 8.43 -3.05 -8.86
CA ALA A 78 9.83 -2.73 -9.11
C ALA A 78 10.02 -1.27 -9.53
N ALA A 79 9.17 -0.74 -10.42
CA ALA A 79 9.21 0.66 -10.84
C ALA A 79 8.93 1.61 -9.66
N ILE A 80 7.92 1.33 -8.84
CA ILE A 80 7.61 2.13 -7.65
C ILE A 80 8.75 2.02 -6.62
N GLN A 81 9.30 0.82 -6.38
CA GLN A 81 10.40 0.65 -5.45
C GLN A 81 11.65 1.44 -5.89
N GLN A 82 11.94 1.48 -7.18
CA GLN A 82 13.07 2.24 -7.71
C GLN A 82 12.91 3.73 -7.41
N THR A 83 11.74 4.32 -7.68
CA THR A 83 11.51 5.74 -7.36
C THR A 83 11.56 6.04 -5.87
N LEU A 84 11.13 5.10 -5.02
CA LEU A 84 11.26 5.22 -3.56
C LEU A 84 12.74 5.13 -3.14
N ASN A 85 13.54 4.26 -3.75
CA ASN A 85 14.97 4.17 -3.48
C ASN A 85 15.67 5.49 -3.81
N ASP A 86 15.39 6.05 -4.99
CA ASP A 86 16.01 7.28 -5.48
C ASP A 86 15.61 8.53 -4.65
N THR A 87 14.48 8.46 -3.94
CA THR A 87 13.89 9.63 -3.28
C THR A 87 13.92 9.58 -1.76
N VAL A 88 13.49 8.47 -1.15
CA VAL A 88 13.29 8.36 0.31
C VAL A 88 14.17 7.33 0.99
N ASN A 89 14.80 6.44 0.24
CA ASN A 89 15.71 5.41 0.77
C ASN A 89 17.19 5.58 0.37
N PRO A 90 17.75 6.78 0.20
CA PRO A 90 19.13 6.90 -0.26
C PRO A 90 20.10 6.20 0.71
N GLY A 91 20.92 5.29 0.17
CA GLY A 91 21.85 4.47 0.96
C GLY A 91 21.19 3.33 1.77
N ASN A 92 19.90 3.06 1.51
CA ASN A 92 19.14 1.97 2.13
C ASN A 92 18.16 1.37 1.11
N GLU A 93 18.66 1.12 -0.09
CA GLU A 93 17.88 0.63 -1.22
C GLU A 93 17.21 -0.72 -0.90
N LYS A 94 15.96 -0.84 -1.30
CA LYS A 94 15.15 -2.04 -1.13
C LYS A 94 14.85 -2.68 -2.50
N VAL A 95 14.49 -3.95 -2.47
CA VAL A 95 13.98 -4.68 -3.63
C VAL A 95 12.53 -5.04 -3.35
N SER A 96 11.63 -4.85 -4.33
CA SER A 96 10.24 -5.28 -4.19
C SER A 96 10.14 -6.79 -3.96
N LYS A 97 9.17 -7.24 -3.16
CA LYS A 97 9.02 -8.63 -2.75
C LYS A 97 7.58 -9.12 -2.96
N PRO A 98 7.37 -10.42 -3.19
CA PRO A 98 6.02 -10.97 -3.16
C PRO A 98 5.40 -10.79 -1.77
N ILE A 99 4.09 -10.50 -1.73
CA ILE A 99 3.34 -10.44 -0.46
C ILE A 99 2.86 -11.82 -0.05
N GLY A 100 2.80 -12.07 1.27
CA GLY A 100 2.20 -13.28 1.80
C GLY A 100 0.69 -13.35 1.58
N SER A 101 0.14 -14.57 1.59
CA SER A 101 -1.30 -14.84 1.41
C SER A 101 -2.17 -14.47 2.63
N ASP A 102 -1.58 -14.09 3.72
CA ASP A 102 -2.22 -13.66 4.96
C ASP A 102 -2.86 -12.26 4.87
N ILE A 103 -2.44 -11.46 3.89
CA ILE A 103 -3.05 -10.14 3.63
C ILE A 103 -4.28 -10.30 2.73
N TYR A 104 -5.45 -10.39 3.37
CA TYR A 104 -6.73 -10.74 2.70
C TYR A 104 -7.01 -9.94 1.43
N ILE A 105 -6.87 -8.60 1.47
CA ILE A 105 -7.12 -7.74 0.30
C ILE A 105 -6.20 -8.11 -0.86
N MET A 106 -4.90 -8.30 -0.59
CA MET A 106 -3.91 -8.64 -1.62
C MET A 106 -4.13 -10.06 -2.20
N ALA A 107 -4.59 -10.98 -1.34
CA ALA A 107 -4.86 -12.36 -1.75
C ALA A 107 -6.11 -12.50 -2.63
N HIS A 108 -7.11 -11.61 -2.48
CA HIS A 108 -8.41 -11.66 -3.14
C HIS A 108 -8.64 -10.56 -4.18
N ALA A 109 -7.69 -9.65 -4.39
CA ALA A 109 -7.74 -8.70 -5.50
C ALA A 109 -7.65 -9.44 -6.84
N GLU A 110 -8.55 -9.08 -7.77
CA GLU A 110 -8.64 -9.61 -9.15
C GLU A 110 -8.02 -8.66 -10.18
N CYS A 111 -7.23 -7.70 -9.70
CA CYS A 111 -6.42 -6.79 -10.50
C CYS A 111 -4.96 -6.83 -10.04
N PRO A 112 -3.99 -6.39 -10.86
CA PRO A 112 -2.62 -6.19 -10.41
C PRO A 112 -2.58 -5.32 -9.16
N ALA A 113 -1.73 -5.67 -8.18
CA ALA A 113 -1.78 -5.06 -6.86
C ALA A 113 -0.40 -4.89 -6.25
N VAL A 114 -0.21 -3.76 -5.55
CA VAL A 114 0.96 -3.51 -4.71
C VAL A 114 0.54 -3.04 -3.33
N LEU A 115 1.32 -3.41 -2.32
CA LEU A 115 1.24 -2.88 -0.96
C LEU A 115 2.55 -2.16 -0.66
N ILE A 116 2.45 -0.93 -0.20
CA ILE A 116 3.59 -0.07 0.07
C ILE A 116 3.65 0.22 1.56
N GLU A 117 4.68 -0.30 2.20
CA GLU A 117 5.06 0.06 3.56
C GLU A 117 5.91 1.33 3.49
N CYS A 118 5.34 2.46 3.87
CA CYS A 118 5.98 3.78 3.71
C CYS A 118 7.15 4.03 4.67
N GLY A 119 7.31 3.19 5.68
CA GLY A 119 8.35 3.25 6.70
C GLY A 119 7.95 2.47 7.95
N PHE A 120 8.83 2.45 8.97
CA PHE A 120 8.67 1.65 10.17
C PHE A 120 8.29 2.50 11.38
N LEU A 121 7.11 2.25 11.95
CA LEU A 121 6.67 2.90 13.19
C LEU A 121 7.51 2.52 14.42
N SER A 122 8.26 1.42 14.35
CA SER A 122 9.24 1.02 15.38
C SER A 122 10.52 1.86 15.35
N ASN A 123 10.76 2.66 14.30
CA ASN A 123 11.86 3.58 14.18
C ASN A 123 11.38 5.01 14.48
N SER A 124 11.86 5.61 15.56
CA SER A 124 11.39 6.92 16.04
C SER A 124 11.69 8.07 15.05
N SER A 125 12.84 8.02 14.37
CA SER A 125 13.21 9.03 13.38
C SER A 125 12.32 8.95 12.16
N GLU A 126 12.00 7.74 11.69
CA GLU A 126 11.10 7.53 10.54
C GLU A 126 9.65 7.88 10.90
N THR A 127 9.21 7.55 12.12
CA THR A 127 7.89 7.98 12.62
C THR A 127 7.77 9.51 12.62
N ALA A 128 8.81 10.21 13.05
CA ALA A 128 8.83 11.68 13.03
C ALA A 128 8.78 12.24 11.59
N LEU A 129 9.37 11.55 10.60
CA LEU A 129 9.26 11.92 9.18
C LEU A 129 7.85 11.66 8.64
N LEU A 130 7.27 10.49 8.92
CA LEU A 130 5.94 10.09 8.46
C LEU A 130 4.82 11.04 8.96
N LEU A 131 5.04 11.76 10.05
CA LEU A 131 4.12 12.78 10.56
C LEU A 131 4.22 14.12 9.83
N LYS A 132 5.24 14.36 9.00
CA LYS A 132 5.45 15.62 8.29
C LYS A 132 4.71 15.65 6.96
N PRO A 133 3.85 16.64 6.70
CA PRO A 133 3.10 16.77 5.44
C PRO A 133 3.99 16.79 4.19
N GLU A 134 5.14 17.45 4.26
CA GLU A 134 6.11 17.52 3.17
C GLU A 134 6.71 16.14 2.83
N TYR A 135 6.96 15.30 3.85
CA TYR A 135 7.45 13.95 3.63
C TYR A 135 6.35 13.03 3.06
N GLN A 136 5.11 13.17 3.53
CA GLN A 136 3.96 12.47 2.94
C GLN A 136 3.76 12.85 1.48
N THR A 137 3.91 14.14 1.14
CA THR A 137 3.85 14.62 -0.25
C THR A 137 4.97 14.02 -1.10
N LYS A 138 6.19 13.95 -0.56
CA LYS A 138 7.35 13.34 -1.23
C LYS A 138 7.11 11.87 -1.52
N LEU A 139 6.60 11.10 -0.53
CA LEU A 139 6.22 9.69 -0.70
C LEU A 139 5.14 9.53 -1.78
N ALA A 140 4.08 10.33 -1.70
CA ALA A 140 2.98 10.28 -2.68
C ALA A 140 3.46 10.58 -4.10
N ALA A 141 4.36 11.58 -4.27
CA ALA A 141 4.96 11.90 -5.56
C ALA A 141 5.83 10.75 -6.09
N ALA A 142 6.69 10.18 -5.25
CA ALA A 142 7.53 9.04 -5.63
C ALA A 142 6.70 7.83 -6.08
N ILE A 143 5.65 7.48 -5.33
CA ILE A 143 4.72 6.39 -5.68
C ILE A 143 4.02 6.70 -7.00
N GLY A 144 3.52 7.91 -7.19
CA GLY A 144 2.85 8.36 -8.41
C GLY A 144 3.78 8.33 -9.63
N CYS A 145 5.00 8.80 -9.50
CA CYS A 145 6.01 8.74 -10.57
C CYS A 145 6.33 7.29 -10.95
N GLY A 146 6.59 6.42 -9.98
CA GLY A 146 6.87 5.01 -10.26
C GLY A 146 5.69 4.29 -10.92
N TYR A 147 4.46 4.60 -10.53
CA TYR A 147 3.26 4.08 -11.19
C TYR A 147 3.17 4.53 -12.65
N LEU A 148 3.44 5.80 -12.94
CA LEU A 148 3.33 6.37 -14.30
C LEU A 148 4.44 5.88 -15.24
N GLN A 149 5.61 5.51 -14.72
CA GLN A 149 6.70 4.96 -15.53
C GLN A 149 6.38 3.60 -16.17
N TYR A 150 5.39 2.89 -15.65
CA TYR A 150 4.99 1.56 -16.13
C TYR A 150 3.70 1.60 -16.99
N GLN A 151 3.28 2.72 -17.49
CA GLN A 151 2.08 2.82 -18.34
C GLN A 151 2.36 2.68 -19.83
#